data_f333da569a2c37b6322d18780f36a77f
#
_entry.id   f333da569a2c37b6322d18780f36a77f
#
_cell.length_a   1.000
_cell.length_b   1.000
_cell.length_c   1.000
_cell.angle_alpha   90.00
_cell.angle_beta   90.00
_cell.angle_gamma   90.00
#
_symmetry.space_group_name_H-M   'P 1'
#
loop_
_entity.id
_entity.type
_entity.pdbx_description
1 polymer ?
#
loop_
_entity_poly.entity_id
_entity_poly.type
_entity_poly.pdbx_seq_one_letter_code
_entity_poly.pdbx_strand_id
1 'polypeptide(L)'
;MEKDFECVVVGGGAAGLSSALVLGRARRRTLLVDAGEQSNLTDKGVGGLLGNNGTPPSELYARAKAEVDEHPTVERIAGNVISGSREGDGFTLAAADGQEFIASSVILATGMKYEHPDLPGVAELWGRDAFHCPFCHGWEARDGHIGVIVASPPDAMRARMIQLWSDRVTVLTNGTEPDDELAKAMETAGIPVVSTPLERLVSNDGSLRAVVFSDGNEVEFDSVMLPITMRHRSDLAARLGARVRQQENPFIIDPLDVDFLQKTNVPGLSAAGDIATPGAPSVAAAIAEGHRAAAGIVHDIALS
;
A
#
# COMPACT_ATOMS: atom_id res chain seq x y z
N MET A 1 -32.21 -12.69 -7.37
CA MET A 1 -32.15 -11.21 -7.46
C MET A 1 -31.64 -10.83 -8.84
N GLU A 2 -32.22 -9.80 -9.43
CA GLU A 2 -31.64 -9.20 -10.63
C GLU A 2 -30.33 -8.54 -10.22
N LYS A 3 -29.25 -8.79 -11.00
CA LYS A 3 -27.91 -8.29 -10.68
C LYS A 3 -27.65 -7.02 -11.49
N ASP A 4 -27.37 -5.93 -10.80
CA ASP A 4 -27.12 -4.63 -11.42
C ASP A 4 -25.81 -4.66 -12.22
N PHE A 5 -24.78 -5.35 -11.66
CA PHE A 5 -23.44 -5.44 -12.23
C PHE A 5 -22.93 -6.88 -12.32
N GLU A 6 -22.09 -7.16 -13.31
CA GLU A 6 -21.36 -8.43 -13.37
C GLU A 6 -20.20 -8.42 -12.39
N CYS A 7 -19.59 -7.24 -12.14
CA CYS A 7 -18.55 -7.06 -11.14
C CYS A 7 -18.65 -5.71 -10.45
N VAL A 8 -18.46 -5.71 -9.12
CA VAL A 8 -18.17 -4.48 -8.35
C VAL A 8 -16.70 -4.51 -7.92
N VAL A 9 -15.98 -3.45 -8.25
CA VAL A 9 -14.58 -3.22 -7.83
C VAL A 9 -14.62 -2.23 -6.67
N VAL A 10 -14.10 -2.64 -5.52
CA VAL A 10 -14.05 -1.81 -4.31
C VAL A 10 -12.65 -1.25 -4.11
N GLY A 11 -12.48 0.06 -4.35
CA GLY A 11 -11.23 0.80 -4.25
C GLY A 11 -10.69 1.24 -5.62
N GLY A 12 -10.42 2.53 -5.78
CA GLY A 12 -9.93 3.16 -7.02
C GLY A 12 -8.43 3.47 -7.00
N GLY A 13 -7.63 2.63 -6.33
CA GLY A 13 -6.18 2.65 -6.44
C GLY A 13 -5.68 1.93 -7.70
N ALA A 14 -4.37 1.70 -7.79
CA ALA A 14 -3.73 1.10 -8.96
C ALA A 14 -4.32 -0.27 -9.34
N ALA A 15 -4.61 -1.13 -8.35
CA ALA A 15 -5.23 -2.43 -8.58
C ALA A 15 -6.67 -2.30 -9.08
N GLY A 16 -7.49 -1.45 -8.45
CA GLY A 16 -8.89 -1.28 -8.83
C GLY A 16 -9.07 -0.64 -10.19
N LEU A 17 -8.31 0.40 -10.52
CA LEU A 17 -8.34 1.03 -11.85
C LEU A 17 -7.86 0.05 -12.93
N SER A 18 -6.81 -0.72 -12.67
CA SER A 18 -6.37 -1.77 -13.61
C SER A 18 -7.45 -2.84 -13.80
N SER A 19 -8.13 -3.26 -12.73
CA SER A 19 -9.25 -4.21 -12.83
C SER A 19 -10.40 -3.64 -13.65
N ALA A 20 -10.83 -2.42 -13.35
CA ALA A 20 -11.93 -1.77 -14.05
C ALA A 20 -11.63 -1.57 -15.55
N LEU A 21 -10.40 -1.18 -15.88
CA LEU A 21 -9.95 -1.05 -17.27
C LEU A 21 -10.06 -2.39 -18.03
N VAL A 22 -9.57 -3.48 -17.44
CA VAL A 22 -9.62 -4.81 -18.08
C VAL A 22 -11.05 -5.29 -18.24
N LEU A 23 -11.92 -5.11 -17.23
CA LEU A 23 -13.34 -5.47 -17.30
C LEU A 23 -14.07 -4.62 -18.34
N GLY A 24 -13.78 -3.32 -18.42
CA GLY A 24 -14.33 -2.43 -19.45
C GLY A 24 -13.94 -2.83 -20.86
N ARG A 25 -12.65 -3.16 -21.09
CA ARG A 25 -12.16 -3.69 -22.36
C ARG A 25 -12.79 -5.05 -22.73
N ALA A 26 -13.15 -5.86 -21.73
CA ALA A 26 -13.92 -7.09 -21.91
C ALA A 26 -15.44 -6.84 -22.01
N ARG A 27 -15.88 -5.58 -21.98
CA ARG A 27 -17.28 -5.16 -22.11
C ARG A 27 -18.18 -5.72 -21.00
N ARG A 28 -17.64 -5.84 -19.77
CA ARG A 28 -18.41 -6.30 -18.60
C ARG A 28 -19.05 -5.11 -17.90
N ARG A 29 -20.32 -5.27 -17.49
CA ARG A 29 -21.03 -4.26 -16.67
C ARG A 29 -20.35 -4.19 -15.31
N THR A 30 -19.61 -3.13 -15.05
CA THR A 30 -18.74 -2.99 -13.89
C THR A 30 -19.04 -1.69 -13.16
N LEU A 31 -19.10 -1.75 -11.83
CA LEU A 31 -19.10 -0.60 -10.95
C LEU A 31 -17.74 -0.51 -10.24
N LEU A 32 -17.08 0.63 -10.31
CA LEU A 32 -15.91 0.96 -9.49
C LEU A 32 -16.30 1.97 -8.41
N VAL A 33 -16.19 1.58 -7.13
CA VAL A 33 -16.45 2.46 -5.98
C VAL A 33 -15.11 2.91 -5.39
N ASP A 34 -14.83 4.22 -5.40
CA ASP A 34 -13.55 4.80 -4.98
C ASP A 34 -13.74 5.83 -3.87
N ALA A 35 -13.15 5.55 -2.69
CA ALA A 35 -13.14 6.51 -1.56
C ALA A 35 -12.16 7.67 -1.76
N GLY A 36 -11.23 7.59 -2.74
CA GLY A 36 -10.26 8.64 -3.00
C GLY A 36 -9.07 8.67 -2.02
N GLU A 37 -8.85 7.60 -1.27
CA GLU A 37 -7.87 7.54 -0.17
C GLU A 37 -6.68 6.63 -0.51
N GLN A 38 -6.07 6.77 -1.68
CA GLN A 38 -4.90 5.97 -2.05
C GLN A 38 -3.71 6.26 -1.12
N SER A 39 -3.03 5.22 -0.65
CA SER A 39 -2.00 5.32 0.41
C SER A 39 -0.77 6.14 0.00
N ASN A 40 -0.50 6.27 -1.29
CA ASN A 40 0.68 6.97 -1.83
C ASN A 40 0.39 8.39 -2.35
N LEU A 41 -0.77 8.97 -2.07
CA LEU A 41 -1.11 10.33 -2.56
C LEU A 41 -0.19 11.43 -2.00
N THR A 42 0.47 11.15 -0.86
CA THR A 42 1.44 12.08 -0.25
C THR A 42 2.81 12.04 -0.90
N ASP A 43 3.11 11.00 -1.71
CA ASP A 43 4.41 10.83 -2.36
C ASP A 43 4.64 11.92 -3.41
N LYS A 44 5.89 12.36 -3.56
CA LYS A 44 6.29 13.33 -4.61
C LYS A 44 6.15 12.74 -6.01
N GLY A 45 6.39 11.43 -6.14
CA GLY A 45 6.30 10.71 -7.40
C GLY A 45 6.32 9.20 -7.19
N VAL A 46 5.77 8.46 -8.14
CA VAL A 46 5.78 7.00 -8.13
C VAL A 46 7.16 6.50 -8.54
N GLY A 47 7.89 5.88 -7.60
CA GLY A 47 9.19 5.28 -7.88
C GLY A 47 9.07 3.91 -8.57
N GLY A 48 9.95 3.64 -9.54
CA GLY A 48 10.11 2.31 -10.14
C GLY A 48 8.98 1.82 -11.06
N LEU A 49 8.05 2.67 -11.46
CA LEU A 49 7.00 2.31 -12.42
C LEU A 49 7.46 2.64 -13.86
N LEU A 50 7.76 1.62 -14.65
CA LEU A 50 8.23 1.78 -16.03
C LEU A 50 7.25 2.64 -16.85
N GLY A 51 7.76 3.68 -17.50
CA GLY A 51 6.99 4.64 -18.29
C GLY A 51 6.31 5.75 -17.47
N ASN A 52 6.25 5.61 -16.13
CA ASN A 52 5.66 6.58 -15.21
C ASN A 52 6.55 6.88 -13.99
N ASN A 53 7.85 6.56 -14.08
CA ASN A 53 8.78 6.82 -12.98
C ASN A 53 8.84 8.32 -12.65
N GLY A 54 8.63 8.67 -11.38
CA GLY A 54 8.59 10.05 -10.91
C GLY A 54 7.29 10.82 -11.20
N THR A 55 6.31 10.19 -11.85
CA THR A 55 4.99 10.82 -12.06
C THR A 55 4.29 11.01 -10.70
N PRO A 56 3.76 12.20 -10.39
CA PRO A 56 2.94 12.39 -9.19
C PRO A 56 1.76 11.41 -9.14
N PRO A 57 1.49 10.78 -7.98
CA PRO A 57 0.39 9.81 -7.88
C PRO A 57 -0.97 10.39 -8.30
N SER A 58 -1.25 11.64 -7.95
CA SER A 58 -2.49 12.33 -8.35
C SER A 58 -2.64 12.40 -9.87
N GLU A 59 -1.57 12.67 -10.61
CA GLU A 59 -1.56 12.71 -12.08
C GLU A 59 -1.73 11.30 -12.66
N LEU A 60 -1.00 10.31 -12.12
CA LEU A 60 -1.12 8.90 -12.53
C LEU A 60 -2.56 8.42 -12.42
N TYR A 61 -3.19 8.65 -11.26
CA TYR A 61 -4.57 8.22 -11.03
C TYR A 61 -5.59 9.02 -11.84
N ALA A 62 -5.36 10.31 -12.09
CA ALA A 62 -6.23 11.09 -12.96
C ALA A 62 -6.23 10.55 -14.40
N ARG A 63 -5.05 10.23 -14.95
CA ARG A 63 -4.92 9.61 -16.28
C ARG A 63 -5.57 8.24 -16.32
N ALA A 64 -5.31 7.38 -15.33
CA ALA A 64 -5.90 6.06 -15.27
C ALA A 64 -7.43 6.09 -15.13
N LYS A 65 -7.98 7.05 -14.39
CA LYS A 65 -9.44 7.27 -14.30
C LYS A 65 -10.03 7.68 -15.66
N ALA A 66 -9.35 8.56 -16.40
CA ALA A 66 -9.78 8.95 -17.74
C ALA A 66 -9.79 7.77 -18.71
N GLU A 67 -8.78 6.89 -18.68
CA GLU A 67 -8.76 5.65 -19.49
C GLU A 67 -9.94 4.72 -19.17
N VAL A 68 -10.28 4.56 -17.89
CA VAL A 68 -11.44 3.77 -17.45
C VAL A 68 -12.74 4.38 -17.95
N ASP A 69 -12.89 5.71 -17.89
CA ASP A 69 -14.10 6.44 -18.28
C ASP A 69 -14.38 6.37 -19.81
N GLU A 70 -13.41 5.98 -20.64
CA GLU A 70 -13.62 5.69 -22.07
C GLU A 70 -14.48 4.44 -22.32
N HIS A 71 -14.73 3.63 -21.30
CA HIS A 71 -15.43 2.34 -21.43
C HIS A 71 -16.86 2.45 -20.92
N PRO A 72 -17.88 2.51 -21.80
CA PRO A 72 -19.28 2.79 -21.43
C PRO A 72 -19.94 1.70 -20.57
N THR A 73 -19.30 0.54 -20.40
CA THR A 73 -19.78 -0.54 -19.54
C THR A 73 -19.23 -0.43 -18.11
N VAL A 74 -18.40 0.56 -17.83
CA VAL A 74 -17.86 0.82 -16.50
C VAL A 74 -18.47 2.10 -15.94
N GLU A 75 -19.15 1.97 -14.82
CA GLU A 75 -19.59 3.08 -14.00
C GLU A 75 -18.60 3.30 -12.87
N ARG A 76 -18.24 4.55 -12.61
CA ARG A 76 -17.31 4.91 -11.53
C ARG A 76 -17.97 5.94 -10.62
N ILE A 77 -18.05 5.61 -9.33
CA ILE A 77 -18.63 6.49 -8.31
C ILE A 77 -17.63 6.79 -7.19
N ALA A 78 -17.72 7.98 -6.62
CA ALA A 78 -17.07 8.30 -5.36
C ALA A 78 -17.89 7.71 -4.21
N GLY A 79 -17.24 6.97 -3.30
CA GLY A 79 -17.94 6.37 -2.18
C GLY A 79 -17.07 5.39 -1.41
N ASN A 80 -17.57 4.98 -0.25
CA ASN A 80 -16.90 4.00 0.61
C ASN A 80 -17.86 2.84 0.87
N VAL A 81 -17.51 1.64 0.43
CA VAL A 81 -18.25 0.40 0.74
C VAL A 81 -17.91 -0.01 2.17
N ILE A 82 -18.93 0.00 3.02
CA ILE A 82 -18.78 -0.26 4.47
C ILE A 82 -19.25 -1.63 4.91
N SER A 83 -20.07 -2.31 4.10
CA SER A 83 -20.53 -3.66 4.40
C SER A 83 -20.85 -4.44 3.14
N GLY A 84 -20.97 -5.75 3.30
CA GLY A 84 -21.37 -6.63 2.23
C GLY A 84 -21.73 -8.01 2.75
N SER A 85 -22.57 -8.72 2.00
CA SER A 85 -22.94 -10.11 2.23
C SER A 85 -22.91 -10.88 0.93
N ARG A 86 -22.71 -12.19 1.03
CA ARG A 86 -22.89 -13.11 -0.09
C ARG A 86 -24.30 -13.73 0.00
N GLU A 87 -25.07 -13.61 -1.07
CA GLU A 87 -26.43 -14.14 -1.15
C GLU A 87 -26.59 -15.01 -2.40
N GLY A 88 -26.75 -16.31 -2.18
CA GLY A 88 -26.83 -17.28 -3.28
C GLY A 88 -25.54 -17.30 -4.11
N ASP A 89 -25.66 -16.93 -5.39
CA ASP A 89 -24.55 -16.87 -6.36
C ASP A 89 -24.03 -15.44 -6.60
N GLY A 90 -24.41 -14.46 -5.75
CA GLY A 90 -24.03 -13.06 -5.87
C GLY A 90 -23.67 -12.41 -4.55
N PHE A 91 -23.47 -11.12 -4.63
CA PHE A 91 -23.07 -10.25 -3.51
C PHE A 91 -23.98 -9.04 -3.44
N THR A 92 -24.35 -8.64 -2.23
CA THR A 92 -24.95 -7.34 -1.92
C THR A 92 -23.92 -6.52 -1.16
N LEU A 93 -23.60 -5.33 -1.65
CA LEU A 93 -22.65 -4.39 -1.03
C LEU A 93 -23.40 -3.11 -0.67
N ALA A 94 -23.08 -2.52 0.49
CA ALA A 94 -23.66 -1.25 0.92
C ALA A 94 -22.58 -0.19 1.10
N ALA A 95 -22.81 0.99 0.53
CA ALA A 95 -21.97 2.17 0.71
C ALA A 95 -22.39 2.98 1.94
N ALA A 96 -21.49 3.87 2.39
CA ALA A 96 -21.70 4.69 3.58
C ALA A 96 -22.87 5.68 3.45
N ASP A 97 -23.26 6.04 2.22
CA ASP A 97 -24.40 6.92 1.92
C ASP A 97 -25.75 6.18 1.84
N GLY A 98 -25.73 4.85 2.05
CA GLY A 98 -26.92 4.00 2.04
C GLY A 98 -27.26 3.41 0.67
N GLN A 99 -26.47 3.66 -0.37
CA GLN A 99 -26.66 2.98 -1.65
C GLN A 99 -26.29 1.50 -1.52
N GLU A 100 -27.05 0.63 -2.19
CA GLU A 100 -26.79 -0.81 -2.28
C GLU A 100 -26.50 -1.21 -3.72
N PHE A 101 -25.61 -2.18 -3.90
CA PHE A 101 -25.19 -2.69 -5.21
C PHE A 101 -25.24 -4.21 -5.19
N ILE A 102 -25.86 -4.81 -6.21
CA ILE A 102 -25.96 -6.26 -6.37
C ILE A 102 -25.07 -6.69 -7.54
N ALA A 103 -24.13 -7.60 -7.28
CA ALA A 103 -23.18 -8.07 -8.28
C ALA A 103 -23.01 -9.58 -8.29
N SER A 104 -22.61 -10.12 -9.45
CA SER A 104 -22.20 -11.52 -9.58
C SER A 104 -20.83 -11.78 -8.95
N SER A 105 -19.95 -10.80 -9.04
CA SER A 105 -18.55 -10.90 -8.58
C SER A 105 -18.10 -9.61 -7.90
N VAL A 106 -17.09 -9.72 -7.04
CA VAL A 106 -16.48 -8.58 -6.35
C VAL A 106 -14.96 -8.68 -6.44
N ILE A 107 -14.29 -7.55 -6.71
CA ILE A 107 -12.84 -7.41 -6.56
C ILE A 107 -12.58 -6.45 -5.39
N LEU A 108 -11.95 -6.96 -4.33
CA LEU A 108 -11.44 -6.13 -3.23
C LEU A 108 -10.09 -5.55 -3.62
N ALA A 109 -10.08 -4.26 -3.96
CA ALA A 109 -8.88 -3.47 -4.29
C ALA A 109 -8.69 -2.33 -3.29
N THR A 110 -9.07 -2.56 -2.03
CA THR A 110 -9.14 -1.55 -0.96
C THR A 110 -7.78 -1.07 -0.48
N GLY A 111 -6.70 -1.76 -0.88
CA GLY A 111 -5.37 -1.50 -0.35
C GLY A 111 -5.30 -1.71 1.16
N MET A 112 -4.29 -1.10 1.79
CA MET A 112 -4.11 -1.16 3.23
C MET A 112 -3.88 0.23 3.82
N LYS A 113 -4.16 0.39 5.11
CA LYS A 113 -3.76 1.55 5.89
C LYS A 113 -2.32 1.34 6.35
N TYR A 114 -1.46 2.32 6.08
CA TYR A 114 -0.08 2.35 6.52
C TYR A 114 0.00 3.09 7.85
N GLU A 115 0.39 2.39 8.90
CA GLU A 115 0.57 2.94 10.24
C GLU A 115 2.07 3.11 10.49
N HIS A 116 2.51 4.34 10.62
CA HIS A 116 3.86 4.71 11.01
C HIS A 116 3.95 4.96 12.52
N PRO A 117 5.15 5.00 13.12
CA PRO A 117 5.33 5.38 14.52
C PRO A 117 4.71 6.75 14.84
N ASP A 118 4.11 6.86 16.02
CA ASP A 118 3.59 8.12 16.54
C ASP A 118 4.77 8.99 17.05
N LEU A 119 5.54 9.54 16.11
CA LEU A 119 6.65 10.44 16.36
C LEU A 119 6.30 11.81 15.77
N PRO A 120 6.30 12.89 16.57
CA PRO A 120 6.02 14.23 16.09
C PRO A 120 6.86 14.61 14.87
N GLY A 121 6.22 15.18 13.83
CA GLY A 121 6.85 15.55 12.57
C GLY A 121 6.78 14.47 11.46
N VAL A 122 6.51 13.20 11.78
CA VAL A 122 6.42 12.15 10.78
C VAL A 122 5.28 12.39 9.79
N ALA A 123 4.10 12.73 10.28
CA ALA A 123 2.91 12.91 9.42
C ALA A 123 3.10 13.99 8.33
N GLU A 124 3.85 15.06 8.64
CA GLU A 124 4.16 16.14 7.68
C GLU A 124 5.12 15.69 6.58
N LEU A 125 6.06 14.80 6.94
CA LEU A 125 7.14 14.34 6.06
C LEU A 125 6.82 13.02 5.36
N TRP A 126 5.71 12.36 5.72
CA TRP A 126 5.34 11.04 5.22
C TRP A 126 5.12 11.03 3.71
N GLY A 127 5.71 10.04 3.04
CA GLY A 127 5.69 9.92 1.58
C GLY A 127 6.69 10.85 0.87
N ARG A 128 7.55 11.51 1.65
CA ARG A 128 8.60 12.42 1.17
C ARG A 128 9.93 12.03 1.81
N ASP A 129 10.39 12.85 2.74
CA ASP A 129 11.66 12.62 3.43
C ASP A 129 11.52 11.64 4.61
N ALA A 130 10.27 11.28 4.99
CA ALA A 130 9.96 10.15 5.86
C ALA A 130 9.27 9.06 5.04
N PHE A 131 9.90 7.89 4.87
CA PHE A 131 9.44 6.83 3.99
C PHE A 131 9.69 5.43 4.59
N HIS A 132 9.10 4.40 4.01
CA HIS A 132 9.29 3.01 4.47
C HIS A 132 9.98 2.11 3.44
N CYS A 133 9.86 2.42 2.16
CA CYS A 133 10.26 1.56 1.06
C CYS A 133 11.51 2.10 0.36
N PRO A 134 12.66 1.43 0.46
CA PRO A 134 13.89 1.88 -0.19
C PRO A 134 13.80 1.85 -1.73
N PHE A 135 13.04 0.91 -2.31
CA PHE A 135 12.85 0.83 -3.77
C PHE A 135 11.94 1.93 -4.32
N CYS A 136 11.10 2.52 -3.45
CA CYS A 136 10.17 3.57 -3.83
C CYS A 136 10.77 4.97 -3.69
N HIS A 137 11.66 5.18 -2.69
CA HIS A 137 12.17 6.50 -2.30
C HIS A 137 13.69 6.56 -2.17
N GLY A 138 14.39 5.43 -2.20
CA GLY A 138 15.84 5.42 -2.01
C GLY A 138 16.60 6.24 -3.05
N TRP A 139 16.09 6.30 -4.29
CA TRP A 139 16.68 7.13 -5.35
C TRP A 139 16.59 8.63 -5.02
N GLU A 140 15.47 9.07 -4.46
CA GLU A 140 15.26 10.46 -4.05
C GLU A 140 16.11 10.82 -2.82
N ALA A 141 16.34 9.86 -1.92
CA ALA A 141 17.15 10.00 -0.70
C ALA A 141 18.66 9.71 -0.91
N ARG A 142 19.07 9.33 -2.14
CA ARG A 142 20.46 8.93 -2.42
C ARG A 142 21.47 10.02 -2.06
N ASP A 143 22.66 9.59 -1.66
CA ASP A 143 23.80 10.43 -1.27
C ASP A 143 23.56 11.30 -0.01
N GLY A 144 22.31 11.30 0.52
CA GLY A 144 21.93 12.03 1.72
C GLY A 144 22.27 11.27 3.02
N HIS A 145 22.19 11.95 4.16
CA HIS A 145 22.26 11.32 5.47
C HIS A 145 20.89 10.72 5.82
N ILE A 146 20.81 9.39 5.87
CA ILE A 146 19.56 8.65 6.06
C ILE A 146 19.53 8.05 7.48
N GLY A 147 18.56 8.48 8.29
CA GLY A 147 18.25 7.84 9.56
C GLY A 147 17.35 6.62 9.33
N VAL A 148 17.72 5.46 9.85
CA VAL A 148 16.88 4.26 9.80
C VAL A 148 16.31 4.00 11.19
N ILE A 149 15.04 4.35 11.39
CA ILE A 149 14.35 4.11 12.65
C ILE A 149 13.93 2.63 12.66
N VAL A 150 14.30 1.91 13.70
CA VAL A 150 14.04 0.48 13.84
C VAL A 150 13.15 0.20 15.03
N ALA A 151 12.19 -0.71 14.87
CA ALA A 151 11.34 -1.21 15.94
C ALA A 151 11.76 -2.62 16.38
N SER A 152 12.55 -3.32 15.53
CA SER A 152 12.95 -4.71 15.75
C SER A 152 14.26 -5.02 15.02
N PRO A 153 15.01 -6.07 15.42
CA PRO A 153 16.23 -6.48 14.74
C PRO A 153 16.08 -6.68 13.21
N PRO A 154 15.01 -7.28 12.68
CA PRO A 154 14.81 -7.37 11.23
C PRO A 154 14.77 -6.03 10.51
N ASP A 155 14.31 -4.95 11.16
CA ASP A 155 14.31 -3.61 10.57
C ASP A 155 15.72 -3.09 10.34
N ALA A 156 16.66 -3.46 11.21
CA ALA A 156 18.05 -3.02 11.08
C ALA A 156 18.72 -3.57 9.82
N MET A 157 18.31 -4.73 9.33
CA MET A 157 18.81 -5.25 8.05
C MET A 157 18.45 -4.36 6.87
N ARG A 158 17.39 -3.54 7.01
CA ARG A 158 17.01 -2.52 6.02
C ARG A 158 18.03 -1.40 5.94
N ALA A 159 18.77 -1.11 7.04
CA ALA A 159 19.86 -0.15 7.04
C ALA A 159 21.00 -0.59 6.09
N ARG A 160 21.33 -1.89 6.05
CA ARG A 160 22.30 -2.42 5.10
C ARG A 160 21.80 -2.36 3.65
N MET A 161 20.50 -2.49 3.46
CA MET A 161 19.92 -2.35 2.12
C MET A 161 19.99 -0.89 1.65
N ILE A 162 19.62 0.07 2.50
CA ILE A 162 19.62 1.50 2.12
C ILE A 162 21.03 2.05 1.88
N GLN A 163 22.09 1.41 2.42
CA GLN A 163 23.49 1.74 2.06
C GLN A 163 23.78 1.60 0.56
N LEU A 164 22.98 0.87 -0.20
CA LEU A 164 23.12 0.82 -1.65
C LEU A 164 22.79 2.15 -2.35
N TRP A 165 22.14 3.07 -1.65
CA TRP A 165 21.78 4.41 -2.14
C TRP A 165 22.56 5.53 -1.47
N SER A 166 23.08 5.31 -0.24
CA SER A 166 23.89 6.32 0.45
C SER A 166 24.88 5.68 1.42
N ASP A 167 26.11 6.16 1.41
CA ASP A 167 27.16 5.77 2.38
C ASP A 167 26.93 6.40 3.77
N ARG A 168 26.02 7.38 3.89
CA ARG A 168 25.69 8.13 5.12
C ARG A 168 24.41 7.61 5.74
N VAL A 169 24.51 6.44 6.39
CA VAL A 169 23.37 5.79 7.06
C VAL A 169 23.62 5.70 8.55
N THR A 170 22.61 5.98 9.37
CA THR A 170 22.63 5.83 10.83
C THR A 170 21.40 5.07 11.28
N VAL A 171 21.57 4.02 12.09
CA VAL A 171 20.48 3.29 12.73
C VAL A 171 20.05 4.04 14.00
N LEU A 172 18.75 4.25 14.16
CA LEU A 172 18.12 4.94 15.28
C LEU A 172 17.20 3.93 16.00
N THR A 173 17.63 3.42 17.17
CA THR A 173 16.89 2.37 17.89
C THR A 173 15.84 2.91 18.86
N ASN A 174 15.71 4.22 18.95
CA ASN A 174 14.67 4.91 19.70
C ASN A 174 14.52 4.42 21.16
N GLY A 175 15.60 4.40 21.90
CA GLY A 175 15.63 4.01 23.32
C GLY A 175 15.84 2.52 23.57
N THR A 176 15.93 1.70 22.53
CA THR A 176 16.23 0.27 22.69
C THR A 176 17.73 0.04 22.49
N GLU A 177 18.39 -0.58 23.47
CA GLU A 177 19.78 -0.98 23.26
C GLU A 177 19.84 -2.13 22.23
N PRO A 178 20.77 -2.06 21.26
CA PRO A 178 20.98 -3.12 20.29
C PRO A 178 21.47 -4.39 21.01
N ASP A 179 20.95 -5.55 20.65
CA ASP A 179 21.54 -6.81 21.05
C ASP A 179 22.91 -7.04 20.37
N ASP A 180 23.66 -8.04 20.85
CA ASP A 180 25.02 -8.31 20.36
C ASP A 180 25.04 -8.64 18.84
N GLU A 181 23.99 -9.26 18.33
CA GLU A 181 23.89 -9.62 16.91
C GLU A 181 23.71 -8.36 16.05
N LEU A 182 22.77 -7.50 16.43
CA LEU A 182 22.55 -6.23 15.77
C LEU A 182 23.76 -5.31 15.83
N ALA A 183 24.36 -5.16 17.04
CA ALA A 183 25.53 -4.31 17.23
C ALA A 183 26.69 -4.76 16.33
N LYS A 184 26.98 -6.07 16.31
CA LYS A 184 28.02 -6.65 15.48
C LYS A 184 27.73 -6.52 13.97
N ALA A 185 26.48 -6.71 13.56
CA ALA A 185 26.10 -6.57 12.15
C ALA A 185 26.27 -5.14 11.65
N MET A 186 25.92 -4.14 12.47
CA MET A 186 26.07 -2.72 12.13
C MET A 186 27.54 -2.28 12.17
N GLU A 187 28.32 -2.74 13.15
CA GLU A 187 29.77 -2.50 13.21
C GLU A 187 30.47 -3.05 11.95
N THR A 188 30.16 -4.29 11.56
CA THR A 188 30.70 -4.93 10.35
C THR A 188 30.34 -4.15 9.09
N ALA A 189 29.16 -3.55 9.04
CA ALA A 189 28.69 -2.74 7.92
C ALA A 189 29.21 -1.29 7.97
N GLY A 190 29.87 -0.87 9.06
CA GLY A 190 30.28 0.50 9.26
C GLY A 190 29.12 1.48 9.47
N ILE A 191 27.99 1.00 9.95
CA ILE A 191 26.79 1.82 10.19
C ILE A 191 26.74 2.23 11.67
N PRO A 192 26.78 3.54 11.98
CA PRO A 192 26.58 4.02 13.35
C PRO A 192 25.20 3.64 13.89
N VAL A 193 25.15 3.33 15.20
CA VAL A 193 23.90 3.09 15.93
C VAL A 193 23.74 4.12 17.02
N VAL A 194 22.59 4.76 17.10
CA VAL A 194 22.21 5.72 18.13
C VAL A 194 21.00 5.17 18.87
N SER A 195 21.14 4.90 20.17
CA SER A 195 20.07 4.34 21.01
C SER A 195 19.29 5.39 21.81
N THR A 196 19.72 6.65 21.81
CA THR A 196 18.98 7.73 22.47
C THR A 196 17.55 7.81 21.94
N PRO A 197 16.53 7.89 22.83
CA PRO A 197 15.14 8.03 22.41
C PRO A 197 14.92 9.25 21.51
N LEU A 198 14.06 9.08 20.50
CA LEU A 198 13.68 10.16 19.59
C LEU A 198 12.56 11.00 20.21
N GLU A 199 12.65 12.31 20.10
CA GLU A 199 11.61 13.23 20.56
C GLU A 199 10.71 13.69 19.39
N ARG A 200 11.32 14.13 18.29
CA ARG A 200 10.59 14.61 17.10
C ARG A 200 11.49 14.73 15.87
N LEU A 201 10.85 14.79 14.72
CA LEU A 201 11.46 15.24 13.46
C LEU A 201 11.20 16.76 13.30
N VAL A 202 12.20 17.48 12.82
CA VAL A 202 12.11 18.91 12.50
C VAL A 202 12.14 19.09 11.00
N SER A 203 11.10 19.73 10.47
CA SER A 203 11.02 20.10 9.06
C SER A 203 11.33 21.60 8.87
N ASN A 204 11.81 21.92 7.68
CA ASN A 204 11.90 23.27 7.16
C ASN A 204 11.37 23.31 5.73
N ASP A 205 10.36 24.13 5.45
CA ASP A 205 9.71 24.24 4.14
C ASP A 205 9.24 22.86 3.57
N GLY A 206 8.77 21.96 4.46
CA GLY A 206 8.26 20.63 4.09
C GLY A 206 9.34 19.59 3.77
N SER A 207 10.61 19.90 4.06
CA SER A 207 11.73 18.95 4.00
C SER A 207 12.30 18.68 5.39
N LEU A 208 12.76 17.46 5.62
CA LEU A 208 13.43 17.10 6.87
C LEU A 208 14.73 17.90 7.02
N ARG A 209 14.92 18.49 8.20
CA ARG A 209 16.15 19.15 8.57
C ARG A 209 16.93 18.37 9.62
N ALA A 210 16.25 17.87 10.64
CA ALA A 210 16.92 17.22 11.75
C ALA A 210 16.01 16.27 12.53
N VAL A 211 16.64 15.37 13.28
CA VAL A 211 16.05 14.55 14.32
C VAL A 211 16.47 15.11 15.67
N VAL A 212 15.51 15.36 16.56
CA VAL A 212 15.76 15.80 17.94
C VAL A 212 15.60 14.59 18.86
N PHE A 213 16.57 14.44 19.74
CA PHE A 213 16.62 13.36 20.72
C PHE A 213 16.16 13.83 22.11
N SER A 214 15.77 12.89 22.97
CA SER A 214 15.25 13.19 24.33
C SER A 214 16.26 13.85 25.26
N ASP A 215 17.55 13.78 24.96
CA ASP A 215 18.62 14.46 25.67
C ASP A 215 18.85 15.91 25.21
N GLY A 216 18.03 16.38 24.26
CA GLY A 216 18.09 17.72 23.68
C GLY A 216 19.10 17.86 22.52
N ASN A 217 19.83 16.81 22.19
CA ASN A 217 20.71 16.82 21.00
C ASN A 217 19.87 16.87 19.74
N GLU A 218 20.41 17.56 18.73
CA GLU A 218 19.81 17.66 17.39
C GLU A 218 20.85 17.23 16.35
N VAL A 219 20.47 16.30 15.48
CA VAL A 219 21.34 15.80 14.40
C VAL A 219 20.64 16.00 13.06
N GLU A 220 21.36 16.56 12.09
CA GLU A 220 20.86 16.79 10.74
C GLU A 220 20.74 15.46 9.96
N PHE A 221 19.60 15.26 9.36
CA PHE A 221 19.31 14.17 8.43
C PHE A 221 18.58 14.72 7.20
N ASP A 222 18.89 14.17 6.04
CA ASP A 222 18.21 14.50 4.80
C ASP A 222 16.91 13.71 4.62
N SER A 223 16.85 12.51 5.22
CA SER A 223 15.64 11.67 5.23
C SER A 223 15.66 10.64 6.35
N VAL A 224 14.49 10.07 6.64
CA VAL A 224 14.35 8.95 7.58
C VAL A 224 13.55 7.81 6.96
N MET A 225 14.04 6.60 7.12
CA MET A 225 13.30 5.38 6.79
C MET A 225 12.66 4.83 8.06
N LEU A 226 11.32 4.58 8.00
CA LEU A 226 10.52 4.21 9.16
C LEU A 226 10.07 2.75 9.10
N PRO A 227 9.92 2.06 10.23
CA PRO A 227 9.11 0.86 10.32
C PRO A 227 7.63 1.24 10.11
N ILE A 228 6.85 0.37 9.50
CA ILE A 228 5.41 0.54 9.33
C ILE A 228 4.68 -0.75 9.68
N THR A 229 3.40 -0.63 9.97
CA THR A 229 2.46 -1.75 9.99
C THR A 229 1.35 -1.46 8.99
N MET A 230 1.01 -2.45 8.18
CA MET A 230 -0.06 -2.37 7.19
C MET A 230 -1.26 -3.18 7.69
N ARG A 231 -2.43 -2.55 7.77
CA ARG A 231 -3.68 -3.18 8.21
C ARG A 231 -4.79 -2.97 7.21
N HIS A 232 -5.77 -3.88 7.22
CA HIS A 232 -6.99 -3.68 6.45
C HIS A 232 -7.66 -2.36 6.81
N ARG A 233 -8.23 -1.67 5.81
CA ARG A 233 -8.98 -0.43 6.00
C ARG A 233 -10.35 -0.65 6.61
N SER A 234 -10.91 -1.85 6.44
CA SER A 234 -12.22 -2.25 6.98
C SER A 234 -12.29 -3.77 7.18
N ASP A 235 -13.34 -4.24 7.81
CA ASP A 235 -13.66 -5.65 8.00
C ASP A 235 -14.44 -6.29 6.82
N LEU A 236 -14.60 -5.58 5.70
CA LEU A 236 -15.37 -6.02 4.55
C LEU A 236 -14.93 -7.40 4.03
N ALA A 237 -13.63 -7.63 3.91
CA ALA A 237 -13.09 -8.91 3.46
C ALA A 237 -13.51 -10.07 4.39
N ALA A 238 -13.43 -9.86 5.70
CA ALA A 238 -13.83 -10.84 6.70
C ALA A 238 -15.35 -11.10 6.66
N ARG A 239 -16.17 -10.04 6.52
CA ARG A 239 -17.63 -10.15 6.35
C ARG A 239 -18.03 -10.96 5.13
N LEU A 240 -17.27 -10.82 4.03
CA LEU A 240 -17.49 -11.59 2.81
C LEU A 240 -16.91 -13.02 2.90
N GLY A 241 -16.25 -13.40 4.00
CA GLY A 241 -15.73 -14.74 4.24
C GLY A 241 -14.37 -15.01 3.59
N ALA A 242 -13.64 -13.99 3.15
CA ALA A 242 -12.30 -14.15 2.63
C ALA A 242 -11.33 -14.61 3.74
N ARG A 243 -10.45 -15.55 3.39
CA ARG A 243 -9.42 -16.05 4.32
C ARG A 243 -8.18 -15.19 4.24
N VAL A 244 -7.54 -15.05 5.40
CA VAL A 244 -6.20 -14.45 5.49
C VAL A 244 -5.14 -15.51 5.22
N ARG A 245 -4.05 -15.11 4.59
CA ARG A 245 -2.87 -15.94 4.40
C ARG A 245 -1.99 -15.87 5.63
N GLN A 246 -1.59 -17.02 6.14
CA GLN A 246 -0.53 -17.07 7.14
C GLN A 246 0.80 -16.71 6.50
N GLN A 247 1.52 -15.77 7.09
CA GLN A 247 2.81 -15.31 6.61
C GLN A 247 3.70 -14.85 7.78
N GLU A 248 5.00 -14.80 7.52
CA GLU A 248 5.99 -14.39 8.50
C GLU A 248 6.36 -12.89 8.42
N ASN A 249 5.82 -12.16 7.45
CA ASN A 249 6.13 -10.73 7.31
C ASN A 249 5.41 -9.93 8.41
N PRO A 250 6.14 -9.38 9.39
CA PRO A 250 5.53 -8.68 10.53
C PRO A 250 4.90 -7.32 10.15
N PHE A 251 5.19 -6.82 8.95
CA PHE A 251 4.73 -5.49 8.52
C PHE A 251 3.33 -5.51 7.89
N ILE A 252 2.89 -6.66 7.37
CA ILE A 252 1.58 -6.80 6.72
C ILE A 252 0.71 -7.69 7.59
N ILE A 253 -0.34 -7.13 8.17
CA ILE A 253 -1.25 -7.85 9.06
C ILE A 253 -2.40 -8.43 8.24
N ASP A 254 -2.57 -9.75 8.34
CA ASP A 254 -3.69 -10.50 7.77
C ASP A 254 -3.92 -10.28 6.25
N PRO A 255 -2.88 -10.37 5.38
CA PRO A 255 -3.10 -10.27 3.93
C PRO A 255 -4.02 -11.39 3.47
N LEU A 256 -4.87 -11.10 2.49
CA LEU A 256 -5.81 -12.09 1.98
C LEU A 256 -5.10 -13.21 1.22
N ASP A 257 -5.62 -14.42 1.40
CA ASP A 257 -5.17 -15.60 0.66
C ASP A 257 -5.85 -15.65 -0.71
N VAL A 258 -5.03 -15.62 -1.76
CA VAL A 258 -5.51 -15.63 -3.16
C VAL A 258 -4.67 -16.57 -4.01
N ASP A 259 -5.26 -17.11 -5.05
CA ASP A 259 -4.56 -17.89 -6.07
C ASP A 259 -3.82 -16.99 -7.08
N PHE A 260 -3.22 -17.60 -8.10
CA PHE A 260 -2.51 -16.88 -9.17
C PHE A 260 -3.41 -15.90 -9.95
N LEU A 261 -4.71 -16.19 -10.06
CA LEU A 261 -5.71 -15.32 -10.70
C LEU A 261 -6.36 -14.34 -9.70
N GLN A 262 -5.78 -14.20 -8.51
CA GLN A 262 -6.28 -13.32 -7.44
C GLN A 262 -7.65 -13.73 -6.89
N LYS A 263 -8.06 -14.99 -7.05
CA LYS A 263 -9.32 -15.51 -6.50
C LYS A 263 -9.11 -15.89 -5.03
N THR A 264 -10.06 -15.51 -4.20
CA THR A 264 -10.09 -15.93 -2.78
C THR A 264 -10.71 -17.34 -2.64
N ASN A 265 -10.83 -17.82 -1.41
CA ASN A 265 -11.60 -19.03 -1.09
C ASN A 265 -13.11 -18.91 -1.35
N VAL A 266 -13.63 -17.69 -1.58
CA VAL A 266 -15.06 -17.42 -1.80
C VAL A 266 -15.33 -17.32 -3.29
N PRO A 267 -16.14 -18.21 -3.89
CA PRO A 267 -16.48 -18.13 -5.30
C PRO A 267 -17.07 -16.77 -5.69
N GLY A 268 -16.54 -16.16 -6.75
CA GLY A 268 -16.93 -14.84 -7.22
C GLY A 268 -16.24 -13.67 -6.49
N LEU A 269 -15.44 -13.93 -5.43
CA LEU A 269 -14.70 -12.92 -4.70
C LEU A 269 -13.20 -13.00 -5.05
N SER A 270 -12.63 -11.90 -5.54
CA SER A 270 -11.20 -11.73 -5.81
C SER A 270 -10.64 -10.59 -4.95
N ALA A 271 -9.31 -10.55 -4.78
CA ALA A 271 -8.63 -9.45 -4.10
C ALA A 271 -7.31 -9.12 -4.81
N ALA A 272 -6.96 -7.83 -4.89
CA ALA A 272 -5.76 -7.37 -5.60
C ALA A 272 -5.17 -6.12 -4.96
N GLY A 273 -3.86 -5.93 -5.13
CA GLY A 273 -3.09 -4.86 -4.51
C GLY A 273 -2.68 -5.22 -3.09
N ASP A 274 -2.30 -4.22 -2.31
CA ASP A 274 -1.66 -4.39 -1.00
C ASP A 274 -2.41 -5.33 -0.05
N ILE A 275 -3.74 -5.42 -0.19
CA ILE A 275 -4.58 -6.29 0.64
C ILE A 275 -4.31 -7.79 0.41
N ALA A 276 -3.74 -8.17 -0.72
CA ALA A 276 -3.51 -9.56 -1.12
C ALA A 276 -2.07 -9.84 -1.58
N THR A 277 -1.24 -8.80 -1.76
CA THR A 277 0.12 -8.98 -2.31
C THR A 277 0.98 -9.93 -1.46
N PRO A 278 1.68 -10.88 -2.09
CA PRO A 278 2.56 -11.80 -1.36
C PRO A 278 3.93 -11.21 -1.04
N GLY A 279 4.28 -10.10 -1.66
CA GLY A 279 5.61 -9.49 -1.57
C GLY A 279 5.59 -8.05 -1.09
N ALA A 280 6.60 -7.29 -1.47
CA ALA A 280 6.64 -5.86 -1.18
C ALA A 280 5.57 -5.12 -2.00
N PRO A 281 4.70 -4.34 -1.35
CA PRO A 281 3.70 -3.51 -2.03
C PRO A 281 4.36 -2.54 -3.00
N SER A 282 3.77 -2.41 -4.19
CA SER A 282 4.18 -1.42 -5.18
C SER A 282 3.06 -1.15 -6.17
N VAL A 283 3.09 0.02 -6.81
CA VAL A 283 2.12 0.37 -7.86
C VAL A 283 2.19 -0.63 -9.02
N ALA A 284 3.39 -1.06 -9.40
CA ALA A 284 3.58 -2.04 -10.48
C ALA A 284 2.95 -3.40 -10.15
N ALA A 285 3.14 -3.91 -8.93
CA ALA A 285 2.53 -5.14 -8.46
C ALA A 285 1.00 -5.01 -8.42
N ALA A 286 0.49 -3.92 -7.85
CA ALA A 286 -0.95 -3.67 -7.75
C ALA A 286 -1.64 -3.61 -9.13
N ILE A 287 -1.03 -2.96 -10.12
CA ILE A 287 -1.53 -2.96 -11.52
C ILE A 287 -1.61 -4.38 -12.07
N ALA A 288 -0.54 -5.18 -11.93
CA ALA A 288 -0.49 -6.54 -12.45
C ALA A 288 -1.50 -7.47 -11.74
N GLU A 289 -1.67 -7.30 -10.44
CA GLU A 289 -2.64 -8.07 -9.64
C GLU A 289 -4.08 -7.71 -10.02
N GLY A 290 -4.39 -6.41 -10.17
CA GLY A 290 -5.69 -5.96 -10.66
C GLY A 290 -6.04 -6.51 -12.03
N HIS A 291 -5.07 -6.51 -12.96
CA HIS A 291 -5.25 -7.13 -14.28
C HIS A 291 -5.59 -8.63 -14.16
N ARG A 292 -4.85 -9.38 -13.33
CA ARG A 292 -5.10 -10.82 -13.14
C ARG A 292 -6.46 -11.11 -12.51
N ALA A 293 -6.87 -10.32 -11.50
CA ALA A 293 -8.19 -10.45 -10.88
C ALA A 293 -9.33 -10.30 -11.89
N ALA A 294 -9.25 -9.25 -12.70
CA ALA A 294 -10.24 -9.00 -13.75
C ALA A 294 -10.24 -10.09 -14.82
N ALA A 295 -9.06 -10.54 -15.29
CA ALA A 295 -8.94 -11.64 -16.23
C ALA A 295 -9.52 -12.94 -15.68
N GLY A 296 -9.33 -13.21 -14.38
CA GLY A 296 -9.93 -14.35 -13.67
C GLY A 296 -11.45 -14.32 -13.67
N ILE A 297 -12.07 -13.16 -13.45
CA ILE A 297 -13.53 -12.98 -13.53
C ILE A 297 -14.05 -13.17 -14.96
N VAL A 298 -13.38 -12.59 -15.95
CA VAL A 298 -13.78 -12.75 -17.36
C VAL A 298 -13.71 -14.23 -17.78
N HIS A 299 -12.68 -14.94 -17.33
CA HIS A 299 -12.54 -16.37 -17.57
C HIS A 299 -13.71 -17.17 -16.94
N ASP A 300 -14.08 -16.87 -15.71
CA ASP A 300 -15.19 -17.56 -15.03
C ASP A 300 -16.54 -17.31 -15.73
N ILE A 301 -16.79 -16.08 -16.19
CA ILE A 301 -17.99 -15.73 -16.97
C ILE A 301 -18.03 -16.52 -18.29
N ALA A 302 -16.86 -16.71 -18.92
CA ALA A 302 -16.79 -17.44 -20.22
C ALA A 302 -17.01 -18.96 -20.06
N LEU A 303 -16.84 -19.52 -18.87
CA LEU A 303 -17.00 -20.95 -18.57
C LEU A 303 -18.31 -21.31 -17.86
N SER A 304 -19.10 -20.32 -17.44
CA SER A 304 -20.42 -20.50 -16.84
C SER A 304 -21.53 -20.58 -17.91
#